data_b6888784b220117236984e7cfd29abc9
#
_entry.id   b6888784b220117236984e7cfd29abc9
#
_cell.length_a   1.000
_cell.length_b   1.000
_cell.length_c   1.000
_cell.angle_alpha   90.00
_cell.angle_beta   90.00
_cell.angle_gamma   90.00
#
_symmetry.space_group_name_H-M   'P 1'
#
loop_
_entity.id
_entity.type
_entity.pdbx_description
1 polymer ?
#
loop_
_entity_poly.entity_id
_entity_poly.type
_entity_poly.pdbx_seq_one_letter_code
_entity_poly.pdbx_strand_id
1 'polypeptide(L)'
;MSRRQPNKQQYVTISKKLDIPEDKVAEYKESFDMFDRNKKGKITINDITKIMKNFGYPLSKDEAKKMVSSVDSSGDGEVDFEEFVMLMEKHIHNISDDPVLQAFRDFDKNDDGKITNHEFRYILTHVGDNKFSDKDVDELFKECEIKDEGELEYENFIMFWRKQMDNYKI
;
A
#
# COMPACT_ATOMS: atom_id res chain seq x y z
N MET A 1 -6.09 -14.83 -32.18
CA MET A 1 -5.31 -15.27 -31.02
C MET A 1 -6.26 -15.30 -29.82
N SER A 2 -6.58 -16.48 -29.34
CA SER A 2 -7.57 -16.69 -28.27
C SER A 2 -7.03 -16.09 -26.96
N ARG A 3 -7.72 -15.08 -26.42
CA ARG A 3 -7.53 -14.65 -25.03
C ARG A 3 -7.91 -15.86 -24.16
N ARG A 4 -6.92 -16.52 -23.54
CA ARG A 4 -7.21 -17.47 -22.46
C ARG A 4 -7.97 -16.69 -21.41
N GLN A 5 -9.27 -16.96 -21.25
CA GLN A 5 -10.04 -16.45 -20.14
C GLN A 5 -9.37 -16.93 -18.85
N PRO A 6 -9.26 -16.07 -17.83
CA PRO A 6 -8.70 -16.47 -16.55
C PRO A 6 -9.48 -17.67 -16.02
N ASN A 7 -8.77 -18.64 -15.45
CA ASN A 7 -9.36 -19.87 -14.98
C ASN A 7 -10.25 -19.59 -13.76
N LYS A 8 -11.55 -19.39 -13.99
CA LYS A 8 -12.55 -19.09 -12.97
C LYS A 8 -12.46 -20.05 -11.77
N GLN A 9 -12.06 -21.31 -12.02
CA GLN A 9 -11.83 -22.30 -10.98
C GLN A 9 -10.68 -21.94 -10.03
N GLN A 10 -9.64 -21.28 -10.54
CA GLN A 10 -8.52 -20.82 -9.71
C GLN A 10 -8.95 -19.70 -8.76
N TYR A 11 -9.81 -18.76 -9.22
CA TYR A 11 -10.32 -17.68 -8.37
C TYR A 11 -11.18 -18.22 -7.23
N VAL A 12 -12.09 -19.13 -7.52
CA VAL A 12 -12.92 -19.79 -6.51
C VAL A 12 -12.05 -20.53 -5.48
N THR A 13 -10.97 -21.18 -5.92
CA THR A 13 -10.07 -21.91 -5.02
C THR A 13 -9.32 -20.95 -4.09
N ILE A 14 -8.75 -19.87 -4.63
CA ILE A 14 -8.02 -18.85 -3.85
C ILE A 14 -8.97 -18.12 -2.91
N SER A 15 -10.15 -17.69 -3.40
CA SER A 15 -11.20 -17.04 -2.62
C SER A 15 -11.58 -17.84 -1.37
N LYS A 16 -11.83 -19.14 -1.53
CA LYS A 16 -12.17 -20.03 -0.42
C LYS A 16 -11.00 -20.29 0.54
N LYS A 17 -9.77 -20.37 0.02
CA LYS A 17 -8.58 -20.66 0.82
C LYS A 17 -8.18 -19.48 1.69
N LEU A 18 -8.32 -18.27 1.17
CA LEU A 18 -7.88 -17.03 1.82
C LEU A 18 -9.03 -16.24 2.44
N ASP A 19 -10.27 -16.70 2.32
CA ASP A 19 -11.49 -16.06 2.83
C ASP A 19 -11.67 -14.63 2.29
N ILE A 20 -11.46 -14.45 0.99
CA ILE A 20 -11.61 -13.16 0.30
C ILE A 20 -12.62 -13.27 -0.85
N PRO A 21 -13.35 -12.18 -1.19
CA PRO A 21 -14.31 -12.18 -2.30
C PRO A 21 -13.68 -12.53 -3.65
N GLU A 22 -14.41 -13.23 -4.52
CA GLU A 22 -13.92 -13.63 -5.85
C GLU A 22 -13.64 -12.43 -6.76
N ASP A 23 -14.39 -11.35 -6.64
CA ASP A 23 -14.19 -10.08 -7.35
C ASP A 23 -12.84 -9.44 -6.98
N LYS A 24 -12.49 -9.46 -5.70
CA LYS A 24 -11.18 -8.97 -5.23
C LYS A 24 -10.02 -9.84 -5.74
N VAL A 25 -10.22 -11.17 -5.82
CA VAL A 25 -9.22 -12.05 -6.47
C VAL A 25 -9.07 -11.72 -7.94
N ALA A 26 -10.15 -11.34 -8.63
CA ALA A 26 -10.09 -10.91 -10.03
C ALA A 26 -9.33 -9.60 -10.21
N GLU A 27 -9.53 -8.61 -9.34
CA GLU A 27 -8.77 -7.35 -9.34
C GLU A 27 -7.28 -7.59 -9.12
N TYR A 28 -6.92 -8.46 -8.17
CA TYR A 28 -5.53 -8.86 -7.98
C TYR A 28 -4.94 -9.55 -9.22
N LYS A 29 -5.76 -10.30 -9.95
CA LYS A 29 -5.30 -10.93 -11.20
C LYS A 29 -4.98 -9.92 -12.29
N GLU A 30 -5.80 -8.90 -12.44
CA GLU A 30 -5.52 -7.81 -13.38
C GLU A 30 -4.21 -7.10 -13.04
N SER A 31 -4.01 -6.80 -11.76
CA SER A 31 -2.76 -6.20 -11.27
C SER A 31 -1.56 -7.12 -11.50
N PHE A 32 -1.66 -8.39 -11.18
CA PHE A 32 -0.62 -9.38 -11.41
C PHE A 32 -0.22 -9.48 -12.88
N ASP A 33 -1.20 -9.51 -13.80
CA ASP A 33 -0.98 -9.65 -15.24
C ASP A 33 -0.27 -8.42 -15.86
N MET A 34 -0.39 -7.25 -15.25
CA MET A 34 0.36 -6.07 -15.69
C MET A 34 1.87 -6.22 -15.45
N PHE A 35 2.25 -6.97 -14.43
CA PHE A 35 3.65 -7.17 -14.04
C PHE A 35 4.24 -8.48 -14.55
N ASP A 36 3.44 -9.53 -14.75
CA ASP A 36 3.83 -10.76 -15.45
C ASP A 36 3.90 -10.54 -16.97
N ARG A 37 4.79 -9.63 -17.39
CA ARG A 37 4.93 -9.23 -18.82
C ARG A 37 5.30 -10.37 -19.74
N ASN A 38 6.03 -11.35 -19.22
CA ASN A 38 6.48 -12.52 -19.97
C ASN A 38 5.48 -13.68 -19.95
N LYS A 39 4.37 -13.53 -19.20
CA LYS A 39 3.28 -14.50 -19.04
C LYS A 39 3.74 -15.88 -18.59
N LYS A 40 4.73 -15.90 -17.70
CA LYS A 40 5.24 -17.13 -17.07
C LYS A 40 4.41 -17.57 -15.87
N GLY A 41 3.47 -16.75 -15.41
CA GLY A 41 2.69 -16.98 -14.20
C GLY A 41 3.46 -16.67 -12.91
N LYS A 42 4.59 -15.96 -13.02
CA LYS A 42 5.42 -15.55 -11.90
C LYS A 42 5.98 -14.15 -12.09
N ILE A 43 6.15 -13.42 -10.99
CA ILE A 43 6.77 -12.10 -10.95
C ILE A 43 8.00 -12.12 -10.03
N THR A 44 8.97 -11.29 -10.35
CA THR A 44 10.25 -11.24 -9.63
C THR A 44 10.21 -10.24 -8.48
N ILE A 45 11.18 -10.33 -7.55
CA ILE A 45 11.40 -9.32 -6.49
C ILE A 45 11.52 -7.91 -7.08
N ASN A 46 12.17 -7.74 -8.24
CA ASN A 46 12.28 -6.45 -8.90
C ASN A 46 10.92 -5.93 -9.39
N ASP A 47 10.03 -6.82 -9.79
CA ASP A 47 8.69 -6.42 -10.20
C ASP A 47 7.84 -6.04 -8.98
N ILE A 48 7.95 -6.78 -7.86
CA ILE A 48 7.35 -6.40 -6.57
C ILE A 48 7.83 -5.01 -6.12
N THR A 49 9.14 -4.72 -6.22
CA THR A 49 9.66 -3.39 -5.89
C THR A 49 9.01 -2.29 -6.74
N LYS A 50 8.75 -2.55 -8.02
CA LYS A 50 8.06 -1.58 -8.90
C LYS A 50 6.57 -1.45 -8.55
N ILE A 51 5.90 -2.58 -8.27
CA ILE A 51 4.51 -2.61 -7.84
C ILE A 51 4.35 -1.74 -6.60
N MET A 52 5.12 -2.02 -5.57
CA MET A 52 5.05 -1.31 -4.30
C MET A 52 5.37 0.18 -4.47
N LYS A 53 6.35 0.52 -5.34
CA LYS A 53 6.63 1.91 -5.68
C LYS A 53 5.44 2.60 -6.38
N ASN A 54 4.71 1.90 -7.26
CA ASN A 54 3.54 2.47 -7.93
C ASN A 54 2.36 2.67 -6.98
N PHE A 55 2.24 1.82 -5.96
CA PHE A 55 1.31 2.02 -4.84
C PHE A 55 1.84 2.99 -3.77
N GLY A 56 2.99 3.68 -4.07
CA GLY A 56 3.59 4.67 -3.20
C GLY A 56 4.38 4.11 -2.02
N TYR A 57 4.65 2.81 -1.98
CA TYR A 57 5.49 2.15 -0.99
C TYR A 57 6.85 1.77 -1.60
N PRO A 58 7.80 2.71 -1.72
CA PRO A 58 9.12 2.40 -2.25
C PRO A 58 9.87 1.48 -1.27
N LEU A 59 10.00 0.22 -1.64
CA LEU A 59 10.77 -0.77 -0.89
C LEU A 59 12.22 -0.80 -1.35
N SER A 60 13.14 -0.94 -0.40
CA SER A 60 14.50 -1.42 -0.70
C SER A 60 14.46 -2.87 -1.20
N LYS A 61 15.54 -3.31 -1.85
CA LYS A 61 15.62 -4.69 -2.31
C LYS A 61 15.54 -5.72 -1.17
N ASP A 62 16.10 -5.37 -0.01
CA ASP A 62 16.11 -6.26 1.15
C ASP A 62 14.73 -6.38 1.79
N GLU A 63 13.99 -5.29 1.85
CA GLU A 63 12.60 -5.29 2.29
C GLU A 63 11.70 -6.07 1.33
N ALA A 64 11.82 -5.83 0.04
CA ALA A 64 11.10 -6.60 -0.98
C ALA A 64 11.43 -8.10 -0.91
N LYS A 65 12.69 -8.46 -0.64
CA LYS A 65 13.11 -9.85 -0.44
C LYS A 65 12.49 -10.47 0.80
N LYS A 66 12.49 -9.76 1.93
CA LYS A 66 11.83 -10.21 3.17
C LYS A 66 10.32 -10.40 2.94
N MET A 67 9.70 -9.45 2.24
CA MET A 67 8.29 -9.46 1.90
C MET A 67 7.94 -10.70 1.06
N VAL A 68 8.66 -10.94 -0.03
CA VAL A 68 8.50 -12.14 -0.86
C VAL A 68 8.74 -13.42 -0.04
N SER A 69 9.83 -13.51 0.71
CA SER A 69 10.14 -14.69 1.53
C SER A 69 9.05 -15.02 2.57
N SER A 70 8.22 -14.06 2.94
CA SER A 70 7.11 -14.27 3.89
C SER A 70 5.92 -15.01 3.30
N VAL A 71 5.84 -15.12 1.97
CA VAL A 71 4.74 -15.76 1.22
C VAL A 71 5.23 -16.80 0.22
N ASP A 72 6.53 -16.83 -0.08
CA ASP A 72 7.19 -17.76 -1.00
C ASP A 72 7.15 -19.18 -0.42
N SER A 73 6.09 -19.88 -0.72
CA SER A 73 5.87 -21.28 -0.29
C SER A 73 6.65 -22.26 -1.16
N SER A 74 6.96 -21.86 -2.38
CA SER A 74 7.68 -22.68 -3.37
C SER A 74 9.19 -22.65 -3.13
N GLY A 75 9.72 -21.60 -2.48
CA GLY A 75 11.14 -21.39 -2.19
C GLY A 75 11.99 -21.03 -3.41
N ASP A 76 11.36 -20.59 -4.52
CA ASP A 76 12.06 -20.29 -5.76
C ASP A 76 12.47 -18.81 -5.90
N GLY A 77 12.08 -17.96 -4.95
CA GLY A 77 12.41 -16.54 -4.92
C GLY A 77 11.63 -15.69 -5.92
N GLU A 78 10.62 -16.26 -6.57
CA GLU A 78 9.64 -15.58 -7.43
C GLU A 78 8.28 -15.64 -6.74
N VAL A 79 7.29 -14.93 -7.25
CA VAL A 79 5.94 -14.87 -6.67
C VAL A 79 4.94 -15.32 -7.73
N ASP A 80 4.26 -16.44 -7.48
CA ASP A 80 3.15 -16.87 -8.30
C ASP A 80 1.86 -16.09 -7.96
N PHE A 81 0.76 -16.37 -8.67
CA PHE A 81 -0.46 -15.60 -8.47
C PHE A 81 -1.10 -15.81 -7.08
N GLU A 82 -1.05 -17.02 -6.52
CA GLU A 82 -1.60 -17.27 -5.18
C GLU A 82 -0.74 -16.61 -4.11
N GLU A 83 0.57 -16.72 -4.22
CA GLU A 83 1.53 -16.04 -3.34
C GLU A 83 1.41 -14.51 -3.44
N PHE A 84 1.12 -13.99 -4.65
CA PHE A 84 0.85 -12.57 -4.85
C PHE A 84 -0.41 -12.11 -4.11
N VAL A 85 -1.50 -12.87 -4.19
CA VAL A 85 -2.72 -12.56 -3.45
C VAL A 85 -2.46 -12.58 -1.94
N MET A 86 -1.75 -13.60 -1.43
CA MET A 86 -1.37 -13.64 -0.01
C MET A 86 -0.49 -12.45 0.40
N LEU A 87 0.43 -12.05 -0.47
CA LEU A 87 1.31 -10.91 -0.24
C LEU A 87 0.51 -9.61 -0.16
N MET A 88 -0.41 -9.39 -1.09
CA MET A 88 -1.26 -8.20 -1.11
C MET A 88 -2.18 -8.14 0.11
N GLU A 89 -2.87 -9.23 0.46
CA GLU A 89 -3.73 -9.27 1.65
C GLU A 89 -2.96 -9.01 2.94
N LYS A 90 -1.82 -9.66 3.12
CA LYS A 90 -0.98 -9.47 4.30
C LYS A 90 -0.48 -8.04 4.46
N HIS A 91 -0.17 -7.36 3.35
CA HIS A 91 0.38 -6.01 3.40
C HIS A 91 -0.68 -4.93 3.32
N ILE A 92 -1.81 -5.15 2.62
CA ILE A 92 -2.95 -4.24 2.63
C ILE A 92 -3.60 -4.22 4.03
N HIS A 93 -3.75 -5.37 4.70
CA HIS A 93 -4.23 -5.40 6.08
C HIS A 93 -3.30 -4.65 7.04
N ASN A 94 -1.99 -4.82 6.93
CA ASN A 94 -1.04 -4.04 7.73
C ASN A 94 -1.10 -2.53 7.47
N ILE A 95 -1.54 -2.11 6.28
CA ILE A 95 -1.75 -0.71 5.92
C ILE A 95 -3.09 -0.22 6.47
N SER A 96 -4.15 -1.04 6.37
CA SER A 96 -5.48 -0.69 6.90
C SER A 96 -5.51 -0.61 8.43
N ASP A 97 -4.64 -1.35 9.11
CA ASP A 97 -4.49 -1.34 10.57
C ASP A 97 -3.52 -0.25 11.07
N ASP A 98 -2.99 0.57 10.17
CA ASP A 98 -2.14 1.70 10.54
C ASP A 98 -2.96 2.76 11.29
N PRO A 99 -2.65 3.02 12.58
CA PRO A 99 -3.41 3.98 13.38
C PRO A 99 -3.41 5.39 12.79
N VAL A 100 -2.33 5.75 12.06
CA VAL A 100 -2.22 7.06 11.41
C VAL A 100 -3.15 7.12 10.21
N LEU A 101 -3.12 6.10 9.33
CA LEU A 101 -4.03 6.03 8.18
C LEU A 101 -5.49 5.94 8.62
N GLN A 102 -5.78 5.19 9.70
CA GLN A 102 -7.13 5.11 10.24
C GLN A 102 -7.61 6.47 10.75
N ALA A 103 -6.75 7.21 11.47
CA ALA A 103 -7.09 8.56 11.91
C ALA A 103 -7.43 9.48 10.73
N PHE A 104 -6.70 9.40 9.62
CA PHE A 104 -7.04 10.18 8.40
C PHE A 104 -8.38 9.78 7.80
N ARG A 105 -8.68 8.47 7.72
CA ARG A 105 -9.97 7.97 7.23
C ARG A 105 -11.15 8.40 8.08
N ASP A 106 -10.99 8.51 9.38
CA ASP A 106 -12.04 8.98 10.30
C ASP A 106 -12.43 10.45 10.05
N PHE A 107 -11.52 11.23 9.46
CA PHE A 107 -11.78 12.62 9.04
C PHE A 107 -12.26 12.74 7.60
N ASP A 108 -11.94 11.79 6.73
CA ASP A 108 -12.40 11.70 5.35
C ASP A 108 -13.85 11.17 5.30
N LYS A 109 -14.82 12.08 5.51
CA LYS A 109 -16.25 11.70 5.62
C LYS A 109 -16.90 11.32 4.29
N ASN A 110 -16.32 11.74 3.19
CA ASN A 110 -16.83 11.49 1.84
C ASN A 110 -16.08 10.37 1.12
N ASP A 111 -15.04 9.79 1.78
CA ASP A 111 -14.23 8.66 1.29
C ASP A 111 -13.62 8.94 -0.09
N ASP A 112 -13.14 10.20 -0.30
CA ASP A 112 -12.50 10.61 -1.54
C ASP A 112 -10.96 10.61 -1.49
N GLY A 113 -10.39 10.16 -0.36
CA GLY A 113 -8.95 10.08 -0.13
C GLY A 113 -8.31 11.42 0.23
N LYS A 114 -9.12 12.42 0.62
CA LYS A 114 -8.66 13.76 0.94
C LYS A 114 -9.19 14.24 2.29
N ILE A 115 -8.41 15.08 2.93
CA ILE A 115 -8.82 15.86 4.10
C ILE A 115 -8.42 17.32 3.92
N THR A 116 -9.13 18.22 4.59
CA THR A 116 -8.72 19.61 4.62
C THR A 116 -7.40 19.78 5.37
N ASN A 117 -6.60 20.75 5.01
CA ASN A 117 -5.33 21.04 5.70
C ASN A 117 -5.56 21.43 7.17
N HIS A 118 -6.74 21.95 7.49
CA HIS A 118 -7.15 22.23 8.88
C HIS A 118 -7.39 20.95 9.69
N GLU A 119 -8.08 19.96 9.11
CA GLU A 119 -8.25 18.63 9.72
C GLU A 119 -6.91 17.91 9.86
N PHE A 120 -6.03 18.04 8.87
CA PHE A 120 -4.68 17.50 8.93
C PHE A 120 -3.90 18.07 10.11
N ARG A 121 -3.89 19.40 10.29
CA ARG A 121 -3.29 20.05 11.45
C ARG A 121 -3.87 19.52 12.76
N TYR A 122 -5.18 19.39 12.83
CA TYR A 122 -5.86 18.86 14.02
C TYR A 122 -5.40 17.42 14.33
N ILE A 123 -5.31 16.54 13.34
CA ILE A 123 -4.82 15.16 13.52
C ILE A 123 -3.41 15.17 14.12
N LEU A 124 -2.49 15.92 13.55
CA LEU A 124 -1.10 15.96 13.99
C LEU A 124 -0.93 16.49 15.43
N THR A 125 -1.77 17.45 15.82
CA THR A 125 -1.67 18.09 17.15
C THR A 125 -2.49 17.41 18.24
N HIS A 126 -3.48 16.58 17.89
CA HIS A 126 -4.44 16.03 18.87
C HIS A 126 -4.53 14.51 18.88
N VAL A 127 -4.19 13.81 17.80
CA VAL A 127 -4.36 12.36 17.66
C VAL A 127 -3.05 11.63 17.92
N GLY A 128 -3.14 10.47 18.60
CA GLY A 128 -2.00 9.60 18.92
C GLY A 128 -1.24 9.99 20.20
N ASP A 129 -0.26 9.17 20.55
CA ASP A 129 0.52 9.30 21.78
C ASP A 129 1.63 10.36 21.65
N ASN A 130 2.20 10.52 20.45
CA ASN A 130 3.26 11.48 20.12
C ASN A 130 2.67 12.65 19.32
N LYS A 131 2.16 13.66 20.02
CA LYS A 131 1.55 14.84 19.39
C LYS A 131 2.61 15.85 18.98
N PHE A 132 2.43 16.42 17.80
CA PHE A 132 3.25 17.56 17.36
C PHE A 132 2.80 18.85 18.02
N SER A 133 3.72 19.76 18.28
CA SER A 133 3.36 21.13 18.63
C SER A 133 2.90 21.92 17.41
N ASP A 134 2.14 22.98 17.62
CA ASP A 134 1.71 23.85 16.50
C ASP A 134 2.92 24.36 15.69
N LYS A 135 4.03 24.65 16.38
CA LYS A 135 5.27 25.08 15.74
C LYS A 135 5.87 24.00 14.82
N ASP A 136 5.88 22.73 15.28
CA ASP A 136 6.39 21.63 14.48
C ASP A 136 5.53 21.41 13.22
N VAL A 137 4.21 21.61 13.35
CA VAL A 137 3.26 21.53 12.22
C VAL A 137 3.46 22.69 11.26
N ASP A 138 3.72 23.90 11.74
CA ASP A 138 4.04 25.06 10.88
C ASP A 138 5.33 24.85 10.08
N GLU A 139 6.36 24.29 10.72
CA GLU A 139 7.61 23.93 10.05
C GLU A 139 7.36 22.84 9.00
N LEU A 140 6.59 21.80 9.32
CA LEU A 140 6.20 20.73 8.40
C LEU A 140 5.43 21.26 7.19
N PHE A 141 4.42 22.11 7.41
CA PHE A 141 3.62 22.71 6.35
C PHE A 141 4.50 23.52 5.40
N LYS A 142 5.44 24.26 5.95
CA LYS A 142 6.40 25.04 5.18
C LYS A 142 7.34 24.16 4.37
N GLU A 143 7.88 23.08 4.95
CA GLU A 143 8.80 22.16 4.26
C GLU A 143 8.10 21.35 3.15
N CYS A 144 6.84 20.98 3.38
CA CYS A 144 6.04 20.23 2.42
C CYS A 144 5.26 21.13 1.44
N GLU A 145 5.44 22.46 1.50
CA GLU A 145 4.71 23.44 0.70
C GLU A 145 3.17 23.32 0.84
N ILE A 146 2.70 22.85 2.01
CA ILE A 146 1.28 22.73 2.33
C ILE A 146 0.76 24.11 2.74
N LYS A 147 -0.30 24.58 2.09
CA LYS A 147 -0.96 25.83 2.44
C LYS A 147 -1.94 25.61 3.59
N ASP A 148 -2.22 26.66 4.37
CA ASP A 148 -3.24 26.57 5.45
C ASP A 148 -4.63 26.27 4.90
N GLU A 149 -4.95 26.78 3.71
CA GLU A 149 -6.21 26.50 3.00
C GLU A 149 -5.96 25.48 1.88
N GLY A 150 -6.90 24.52 1.74
CA GLY A 150 -6.86 23.50 0.70
C GLY A 150 -7.14 22.11 1.24
N GLU A 151 -6.92 21.12 0.38
CA GLU A 151 -7.10 19.71 0.67
C GLU A 151 -5.78 18.97 0.43
N LEU A 152 -5.56 17.94 1.23
CA LEU A 152 -4.41 17.05 1.18
C LEU A 152 -4.85 15.63 0.81
N GLU A 153 -4.24 15.05 -0.21
CA GLU A 153 -4.34 13.60 -0.46
C GLU A 153 -3.50 12.87 0.59
N TYR A 154 -4.15 12.43 1.67
CA TYR A 154 -3.45 11.95 2.85
C TYR A 154 -2.67 10.65 2.62
N GLU A 155 -3.10 9.77 1.73
CA GLU A 155 -2.34 8.56 1.39
C GLU A 155 -0.97 8.91 0.78
N ASN A 156 -0.94 9.84 -0.17
CA ASN A 156 0.29 10.34 -0.78
C ASN A 156 1.20 11.01 0.24
N PHE A 157 0.61 11.79 1.16
CA PHE A 157 1.36 12.44 2.23
C PHE A 157 1.99 11.43 3.20
N ILE A 158 1.24 10.43 3.68
CA ILE A 158 1.74 9.40 4.59
C ILE A 158 2.90 8.63 3.94
N MET A 159 2.81 8.35 2.64
CA MET A 159 3.87 7.71 1.87
C MET A 159 5.14 8.55 1.81
N PHE A 160 4.99 9.85 1.51
CA PHE A 160 6.11 10.79 1.51
C PHE A 160 6.76 10.91 2.89
N TRP A 161 5.94 11.06 3.93
CA TRP A 161 6.36 11.17 5.32
C TRP A 161 7.18 9.96 5.78
N ARG A 162 6.70 8.75 5.54
CA ARG A 162 7.41 7.52 5.90
C ARG A 162 8.76 7.40 5.23
N LYS A 163 8.83 7.76 3.95
CA LYS A 163 10.09 7.79 3.22
C LYS A 163 11.11 8.77 3.84
N GLN A 164 10.66 9.90 4.37
CA GLN A 164 11.53 10.83 5.07
C GLN A 164 11.99 10.25 6.42
N MET A 165 11.07 9.66 7.19
CA MET A 165 11.38 9.08 8.50
C MET A 165 12.35 7.90 8.39
N ASP A 166 12.29 7.09 7.35
CA ASP A 166 13.26 6.01 7.12
C ASP A 166 14.68 6.53 6.81
N ASN A 167 14.78 7.73 6.23
CA ASN A 167 16.07 8.40 6.03
C ASN A 167 16.66 9.00 7.33
N TYR A 168 15.84 9.21 8.37
CA TYR A 168 16.26 9.75 9.67
C TYR A 168 16.52 8.67 10.73
N LYS A 169 16.31 7.38 10.43
CA LYS A 169 16.75 6.28 11.29
C LYS A 169 18.28 6.11 11.12
N ILE A 170 19.03 6.87 11.93
CA ILE A 170 20.42 6.63 12.24
C ILE A 170 20.50 5.44 13.22
#